data_f76f65d2929b20012fd6df936ea45b14
#
_entry.id   f76f65d2929b20012fd6df936ea45b14
#
_cell.length_a   1.000
_cell.length_b   1.000
_cell.length_c   1.000
_cell.angle_alpha   90.00
_cell.angle_beta   90.00
_cell.angle_gamma   90.00
#
_symmetry.space_group_name_H-M   'P 1'
#
loop_
_entity.id
_entity.type
_entity.pdbx_description
1 polymer ?
#
loop_
_entity_poly.entity_id
_entity_poly.type
_entity_poly.pdbx_seq_one_letter_code
_entity_poly.pdbx_strand_id
1 'polypeptide(L)'
;GKAGILILKEMKASEKVHGYPVCMIDDDKDKQGRVIDGVSIMGSRKDIARLVREKGIDEIYVAIPTAPPEDIKDILKICQETGCQVKILPGVYQLMNGEVTISRLRKVEIEDLLGREQVNVNLDEIMGYVKGKVVLVTGGGGSIGSELCRQLAGHKVKQLIIFDIYENNAYEIQ
;
A
#
# COMPACT_ATOMS: atom_id res chain seq x y z
N GLY A 1 -3.13 13.47 10.02
CA GLY A 1 -1.88 12.87 10.48
C GLY A 1 -0.68 13.32 9.64
N LYS A 2 0.56 12.98 10.07
CA LYS A 2 1.81 13.39 9.38
C LYS A 2 1.84 12.98 7.90
N ALA A 3 1.41 11.77 7.57
CA ALA A 3 1.39 11.28 6.20
C ALA A 3 0.48 12.13 5.28
N GLY A 4 -0.71 12.50 5.73
CA GLY A 4 -1.60 13.38 4.98
C GLY A 4 -1.01 14.77 4.73
N ILE A 5 -0.25 15.32 5.69
CA ILE A 5 0.44 16.61 5.52
C ILE A 5 1.55 16.52 4.47
N LEU A 6 2.30 15.42 4.45
CA LEU A 6 3.36 15.20 3.46
C LEU A 6 2.78 15.08 2.04
N ILE A 7 1.70 14.30 1.87
CA ILE A 7 0.99 14.22 0.59
C ILE A 7 0.44 15.58 0.16
N LEU A 8 -0.16 16.35 1.09
CA LEU A 8 -0.64 17.69 0.80
C LEU A 8 0.46 18.61 0.26
N LYS A 9 1.64 18.60 0.90
CA LYS A 9 2.79 19.41 0.46
C LYS A 9 3.27 18.99 -0.92
N GLU A 10 3.36 17.69 -1.17
CA GLU A 10 3.80 17.18 -2.47
C GLU A 10 2.79 17.50 -3.58
N MET A 11 1.47 17.40 -3.31
CA MET A 11 0.44 17.81 -4.26
C MET A 11 0.60 19.26 -4.71
N LYS A 12 0.99 20.14 -3.78
CA LYS A 12 1.19 21.55 -4.08
C LYS A 12 2.52 21.86 -4.77
N ALA A 13 3.53 21.06 -4.52
CA ALA A 13 4.88 21.25 -5.07
C ALA A 13 5.06 20.61 -6.45
N SER A 14 4.24 19.61 -6.81
CA SER A 14 4.43 18.81 -8.01
C SER A 14 3.55 19.30 -9.16
N GLU A 15 4.18 19.75 -10.24
CA GLU A 15 3.49 20.08 -11.52
C GLU A 15 2.88 18.85 -12.23
N LYS A 16 3.26 17.64 -11.79
CA LYS A 16 2.79 16.37 -12.38
C LYS A 16 1.46 15.89 -11.81
N VAL A 17 0.98 16.50 -10.73
CA VAL A 17 -0.28 16.14 -10.11
C VAL A 17 -1.38 17.02 -10.70
N HIS A 18 -2.24 16.40 -11.50
CA HIS A 18 -3.43 17.06 -12.03
C HIS A 18 -4.52 17.07 -10.96
N GLY A 19 -4.68 18.17 -10.27
CA GLY A 19 -5.66 18.34 -9.21
C GLY A 19 -5.15 19.20 -8.06
N TYR A 20 -6.08 19.75 -7.28
CA TYR A 20 -5.76 20.54 -6.09
C TYR A 20 -6.50 20.02 -4.86
N PRO A 21 -5.87 20.06 -3.69
CA PRO A 21 -6.48 19.59 -2.44
C PRO A 21 -7.58 20.57 -2.01
N VAL A 22 -8.82 20.09 -1.91
CA VAL A 22 -10.00 20.87 -1.55
C VAL A 22 -10.18 20.96 -0.04
N CYS A 23 -10.05 19.82 0.65
CA CYS A 23 -10.17 19.73 2.10
C CYS A 23 -9.38 18.53 2.64
N MET A 24 -9.18 18.52 3.94
CA MET A 24 -8.66 17.39 4.70
C MET A 24 -9.70 16.91 5.70
N ILE A 25 -9.57 15.65 6.12
CA ILE A 25 -10.40 15.02 7.15
C ILE A 25 -9.47 14.37 8.18
N ASP A 26 -9.80 14.52 9.45
CA ASP A 26 -9.12 13.84 10.56
C ASP A 26 -10.16 13.58 11.65
N ASP A 27 -10.19 12.35 12.20
CA ASP A 27 -11.14 11.98 13.25
C ASP A 27 -10.81 12.62 14.60
N ASP A 28 -9.58 13.10 14.76
CA ASP A 28 -9.14 13.84 15.94
C ASP A 28 -9.83 15.21 15.98
N LYS A 29 -10.72 15.38 16.95
CA LYS A 29 -11.50 16.62 17.15
C LYS A 29 -10.63 17.85 17.34
N ASP A 30 -9.45 17.70 17.96
CA ASP A 30 -8.54 18.81 18.21
C ASP A 30 -7.87 19.35 16.95
N LYS A 31 -7.91 18.57 15.86
CA LYS A 31 -7.40 18.97 14.56
C LYS A 31 -8.45 19.57 13.65
N GLN A 32 -9.71 19.27 13.89
CA GLN A 32 -10.82 19.78 13.08
C GLN A 32 -10.89 21.31 13.17
N GLY A 33 -11.21 21.93 12.05
CA GLY A 33 -11.22 23.39 11.91
C GLY A 33 -9.84 24.04 11.70
N ARG A 34 -8.74 23.30 11.87
CA ARG A 34 -7.40 23.83 11.57
C ARG A 34 -7.17 23.93 10.07
N VAL A 35 -6.31 24.87 9.70
CA VAL A 35 -5.85 25.06 8.32
C VAL A 35 -4.39 24.67 8.22
N ILE A 36 -4.05 23.79 7.28
CA ILE A 36 -2.69 23.34 7.01
C ILE A 36 -2.35 23.68 5.56
N ASP A 37 -1.33 24.49 5.36
CA ASP A 37 -0.93 24.98 4.03
C ASP A 37 -2.12 25.49 3.19
N GLY A 38 -3.04 26.24 3.82
CA GLY A 38 -4.21 26.81 3.15
C GLY A 38 -5.35 25.81 2.89
N VAL A 39 -5.27 24.57 3.37
CA VAL A 39 -6.33 23.56 3.25
C VAL A 39 -6.92 23.28 4.63
N SER A 40 -8.23 23.39 4.76
CA SER A 40 -8.95 23.20 6.03
C SER A 40 -9.22 21.72 6.33
N ILE A 41 -9.10 21.36 7.62
CA ILE A 41 -9.59 20.08 8.13
C ILE A 41 -11.08 20.26 8.45
N MET A 42 -11.97 19.72 7.59
CA MET A 42 -13.40 20.08 7.57
C MET A 42 -14.30 19.09 8.35
N GLY A 43 -13.75 18.08 8.98
CA GLY A 43 -14.52 17.12 9.76
C GLY A 43 -13.85 15.77 9.92
N SER A 44 -14.66 14.77 10.27
CA SER A 44 -14.30 13.38 10.53
C SER A 44 -14.66 12.46 9.36
N ARG A 45 -14.36 11.15 9.49
CA ARG A 45 -14.78 10.12 8.54
C ARG A 45 -16.31 10.15 8.24
N LYS A 46 -17.12 10.59 9.20
CA LYS A 46 -18.58 10.70 9.05
C LYS A 46 -19.01 11.79 8.07
N ASP A 47 -18.15 12.77 7.83
CA ASP A 47 -18.42 13.90 6.95
C ASP A 47 -18.03 13.64 5.49
N ILE A 48 -17.34 12.52 5.18
CA ILE A 48 -16.81 12.22 3.84
C ILE A 48 -17.89 12.33 2.77
N ALA A 49 -18.98 11.59 2.90
CA ALA A 49 -20.05 11.56 1.89
C ALA A 49 -20.72 12.93 1.69
N ARG A 50 -20.88 13.71 2.76
CA ARG A 50 -21.41 15.09 2.69
C ARG A 50 -20.44 16.01 1.94
N LEU A 51 -19.17 16.00 2.34
CA LEU A 51 -18.15 16.88 1.76
C LEU A 51 -17.87 16.56 0.29
N VAL A 52 -17.92 15.29 -0.11
CA VAL A 52 -17.80 14.88 -1.51
C VAL A 52 -18.87 15.57 -2.36
N ARG A 53 -20.14 15.53 -1.92
CA ARG A 53 -21.25 16.15 -2.64
C ARG A 53 -21.17 17.69 -2.63
N GLU A 54 -20.89 18.29 -1.47
CA GLU A 54 -20.87 19.75 -1.31
C GLU A 54 -19.71 20.41 -2.06
N LYS A 55 -18.57 19.72 -2.18
CA LYS A 55 -17.34 20.27 -2.75
C LYS A 55 -17.02 19.74 -4.15
N GLY A 56 -17.80 18.79 -4.68
CA GLY A 56 -17.55 18.18 -5.98
C GLY A 56 -16.20 17.46 -6.01
N ILE A 57 -15.95 16.55 -5.05
CA ILE A 57 -14.67 15.84 -4.94
C ILE A 57 -14.64 14.66 -5.88
N ASP A 58 -13.59 14.54 -6.69
CA ASP A 58 -13.38 13.46 -7.65
C ASP A 58 -12.51 12.34 -7.10
N GLU A 59 -11.52 12.69 -6.28
CA GLU A 59 -10.54 11.73 -5.74
C GLU A 59 -10.40 11.82 -4.22
N ILE A 60 -10.24 10.69 -3.56
CA ILE A 60 -10.00 10.58 -2.12
C ILE A 60 -8.67 9.88 -1.88
N TYR A 61 -7.78 10.50 -1.11
CA TYR A 61 -6.49 9.92 -0.71
C TYR A 61 -6.51 9.52 0.75
N VAL A 62 -6.45 8.21 1.01
CA VAL A 62 -6.42 7.62 2.35
C VAL A 62 -4.97 7.52 2.81
N ALA A 63 -4.54 8.47 3.65
CA ALA A 63 -3.16 8.62 4.10
C ALA A 63 -3.01 8.37 5.59
N ILE A 64 -3.37 7.16 6.04
CA ILE A 64 -3.34 6.70 7.43
C ILE A 64 -2.60 5.36 7.57
N PRO A 65 -1.36 5.23 7.06
CA PRO A 65 -0.66 3.95 6.94
C PRO A 65 -0.38 3.23 8.28
N THR A 66 -0.47 3.95 9.40
CA THR A 66 -0.28 3.39 10.76
C THR A 66 -1.58 3.14 11.52
N ALA A 67 -2.73 3.37 10.88
CA ALA A 67 -4.02 3.11 11.52
C ALA A 67 -4.29 1.59 11.64
N PRO A 68 -5.07 1.17 12.63
CA PRO A 68 -5.53 -0.21 12.72
C PRO A 68 -6.23 -0.65 11.42
N PRO A 69 -6.08 -1.91 11.00
CA PRO A 69 -6.72 -2.43 9.78
C PRO A 69 -8.24 -2.24 9.75
N GLU A 70 -8.90 -2.35 10.90
CA GLU A 70 -10.35 -2.12 11.02
C GLU A 70 -10.73 -0.68 10.69
N ASP A 71 -9.96 0.30 11.17
CA ASP A 71 -10.20 1.72 10.87
C ASP A 71 -10.00 2.01 9.38
N ILE A 72 -8.96 1.42 8.78
CA ILE A 72 -8.70 1.54 7.34
C ILE A 72 -9.88 0.99 6.55
N LYS A 73 -10.34 -0.22 6.89
CA LYS A 73 -11.47 -0.88 6.25
C LYS A 73 -12.75 -0.04 6.33
N ASP A 74 -13.08 0.48 7.50
CA ASP A 74 -14.26 1.31 7.71
C ASP A 74 -14.21 2.58 6.86
N ILE A 75 -13.05 3.27 6.83
CA ILE A 75 -12.87 4.47 6.03
C ILE A 75 -12.96 4.15 4.55
N LEU A 76 -12.32 3.07 4.07
CA LEU A 76 -12.37 2.67 2.68
C LEU A 76 -13.80 2.36 2.23
N LYS A 77 -14.60 1.68 3.07
CA LYS A 77 -16.01 1.41 2.80
C LYS A 77 -16.80 2.70 2.60
N ILE A 78 -16.63 3.67 3.53
CA ILE A 78 -17.29 4.99 3.42
C ILE A 78 -16.85 5.70 2.12
N CYS A 79 -15.56 5.66 1.79
CA CYS A 79 -15.04 6.28 0.57
C CYS A 79 -15.61 5.65 -0.71
N GLN A 80 -15.72 4.33 -0.76
CA GLN A 80 -16.29 3.62 -1.92
C GLN A 80 -17.75 3.95 -2.18
N GLU A 81 -18.55 4.15 -1.13
CA GLU A 81 -19.96 4.55 -1.23
C GLU A 81 -20.15 5.93 -1.86
N THR A 82 -19.08 6.74 -1.95
CA THR A 82 -19.14 8.09 -2.58
C THR A 82 -19.06 8.06 -4.09
N GLY A 83 -18.57 6.97 -4.69
CA GLY A 83 -18.29 6.88 -6.12
C GLY A 83 -17.02 7.59 -6.60
N CYS A 84 -16.24 8.22 -5.69
CA CYS A 84 -14.97 8.85 -6.02
C CYS A 84 -13.88 7.81 -6.34
N GLN A 85 -12.85 8.24 -7.05
CA GLN A 85 -11.63 7.43 -7.18
C GLN A 85 -10.89 7.43 -5.84
N VAL A 86 -10.70 6.24 -5.25
CA VAL A 86 -10.03 6.10 -3.95
C VAL A 86 -8.63 5.56 -4.15
N LYS A 87 -7.64 6.28 -3.60
CA LYS A 87 -6.25 5.85 -3.55
C LYS A 87 -5.79 5.74 -2.09
N ILE A 88 -4.99 4.73 -1.79
CA ILE A 88 -4.47 4.47 -0.43
C ILE A 88 -2.94 4.52 -0.42
N LEU A 89 -2.40 5.06 0.68
CA LEU A 89 -0.98 4.96 1.00
C LEU A 89 -0.74 3.66 1.78
N PRO A 90 -0.02 2.67 1.22
CA PRO A 90 0.25 1.41 1.91
C PRO A 90 1.11 1.59 3.17
N GLY A 91 0.86 0.79 4.22
CA GLY A 91 1.56 0.86 5.50
C GLY A 91 3.05 0.52 5.46
N VAL A 92 3.46 -0.30 4.50
CA VAL A 92 4.83 -0.85 4.37
C VAL A 92 5.89 0.25 4.14
N TYR A 93 5.52 1.39 3.59
CA TYR A 93 6.47 2.42 3.15
C TYR A 93 6.91 3.41 4.21
N GLN A 94 6.28 3.44 5.38
CA GLN A 94 6.71 4.35 6.47
C GLN A 94 7.98 3.93 7.17
N LEU A 95 8.31 2.63 7.14
CA LEU A 95 9.41 2.07 7.95
C LEU A 95 10.77 2.13 7.27
N MET A 96 10.84 2.24 5.95
CA MET A 96 12.11 2.06 5.25
C MET A 96 12.84 3.35 4.87
N ASN A 97 12.20 4.48 4.56
CA ASN A 97 12.93 5.67 4.06
C ASN A 97 12.36 7.04 4.46
N GLY A 98 11.31 7.13 5.28
CA GLY A 98 10.77 8.44 5.70
C GLY A 98 10.14 9.30 4.61
N GLU A 99 10.12 8.85 3.37
CA GLU A 99 9.59 9.59 2.23
C GLU A 99 8.19 9.10 1.86
N VAL A 100 7.20 9.90 2.23
CA VAL A 100 5.81 9.72 1.78
C VAL A 100 5.64 10.55 0.52
N THR A 101 5.45 9.88 -0.64
CA THR A 101 5.25 10.54 -1.93
C THR A 101 3.93 10.14 -2.57
N ILE A 102 3.36 11.01 -3.41
CA ILE A 102 2.11 10.73 -4.15
C ILE A 102 2.28 9.52 -5.07
N SER A 103 3.48 9.31 -5.62
CA SER A 103 3.79 8.13 -6.44
C SER A 103 3.61 6.79 -5.71
N ARG A 104 3.52 6.81 -4.38
CA ARG A 104 3.26 5.63 -3.55
C ARG A 104 1.77 5.37 -3.32
N LEU A 105 0.92 6.31 -3.67
CA LEU A 105 -0.53 6.09 -3.65
C LEU A 105 -0.91 5.10 -4.75
N ARG A 106 -1.63 4.06 -4.37
CA ARG A 106 -2.19 3.07 -5.30
C ARG A 106 -3.70 3.00 -5.20
N LYS A 107 -4.34 2.46 -6.22
CA LYS A 107 -5.77 2.14 -6.13
C LYS A 107 -6.02 1.15 -5.00
N VAL A 108 -7.21 1.24 -4.41
CA VAL A 108 -7.66 0.29 -3.39
C VAL A 108 -7.91 -1.06 -4.04
N GLU A 109 -7.34 -2.11 -3.46
CA GLU A 109 -7.52 -3.50 -3.88
C GLU A 109 -8.50 -4.23 -2.94
N ILE A 110 -9.00 -5.39 -3.36
CA ILE A 110 -9.96 -6.17 -2.57
C ILE A 110 -9.36 -6.58 -1.22
N GLU A 111 -8.06 -6.83 -1.18
CA GLU A 111 -7.29 -7.19 0.01
C GLU A 111 -7.34 -6.10 1.09
N ASP A 112 -7.34 -4.83 0.71
CA ASP A 112 -7.46 -3.70 1.64
C ASP A 112 -8.81 -3.69 2.37
N LEU A 113 -9.85 -4.17 1.70
CA LEU A 113 -11.21 -4.29 2.26
C LEU A 113 -11.39 -5.51 3.14
N LEU A 114 -10.64 -6.57 2.87
CA LEU A 114 -10.72 -7.81 3.65
C LEU A 114 -10.01 -7.70 5.01
N GLY A 115 -9.19 -6.66 5.22
CA GLY A 115 -8.49 -6.44 6.47
C GLY A 115 -7.46 -7.52 6.82
N ARG A 116 -6.98 -8.29 5.81
CA ARG A 116 -5.85 -9.19 6.01
C ARG A 116 -4.60 -8.35 6.19
N GLU A 117 -3.97 -8.46 7.36
CA GLU A 117 -2.62 -7.96 7.53
C GLU A 117 -1.74 -8.64 6.48
N GLN A 118 -1.12 -7.81 5.62
CA GLN A 118 0.01 -8.31 4.83
C GLN A 118 1.06 -8.76 5.83
N VAL A 119 1.36 -10.04 5.82
CA VAL A 119 2.46 -10.60 6.61
C VAL A 119 3.74 -9.96 6.08
N ASN A 120 4.21 -8.93 6.78
CA ASN A 120 5.52 -8.33 6.52
C ASN A 120 6.59 -9.30 6.97
N VAL A 121 6.99 -10.13 6.04
CA VAL A 121 8.08 -11.07 6.25
C VAL A 121 9.38 -10.32 6.00
N ASN A 122 10.28 -10.28 6.98
CA ASN A 122 11.64 -9.82 6.76
C ASN A 122 12.35 -10.85 5.88
N LEU A 123 12.34 -10.61 4.57
CA LEU A 123 12.92 -11.53 3.59
C LEU A 123 14.41 -11.77 3.84
N ASP A 124 15.17 -10.76 4.29
CA ASP A 124 16.59 -10.90 4.58
C ASP A 124 16.86 -11.85 5.75
N GLU A 125 16.01 -11.82 6.77
CA GLU A 125 16.10 -12.72 7.92
C GLU A 125 15.76 -14.17 7.53
N ILE A 126 14.68 -14.38 6.77
CA ILE A 126 14.29 -15.71 6.29
C ILE A 126 15.30 -16.24 5.28
N MET A 127 15.75 -15.42 4.35
CA MET A 127 16.72 -15.82 3.33
C MET A 127 18.12 -16.08 3.95
N GLY A 128 18.40 -15.57 5.14
CA GLY A 128 19.57 -15.95 5.92
C GLY A 128 19.68 -17.45 6.17
N TYR A 129 18.55 -18.14 6.32
CA TYR A 129 18.52 -19.61 6.52
C TYR A 129 18.97 -20.41 5.30
N VAL A 130 18.78 -19.92 4.10
CA VAL A 130 19.08 -20.65 2.85
C VAL A 130 20.47 -20.31 2.29
N LYS A 131 21.12 -19.28 2.80
CA LYS A 131 22.45 -18.85 2.36
C LYS A 131 23.47 -19.99 2.47
N GLY A 132 24.13 -20.30 1.35
CA GLY A 132 25.14 -21.36 1.28
C GLY A 132 24.60 -22.80 1.34
N LYS A 133 23.28 -22.99 1.34
CA LYS A 133 22.64 -24.30 1.36
C LYS A 133 22.26 -24.79 -0.03
N VAL A 134 22.08 -26.09 -0.15
CA VAL A 134 21.43 -26.73 -1.29
C VAL A 134 19.93 -26.75 -1.01
N VAL A 135 19.14 -26.14 -1.87
CA VAL A 135 17.70 -26.00 -1.70
C VAL A 135 16.98 -26.73 -2.82
N LEU A 136 16.06 -27.62 -2.45
CA LEU A 136 15.16 -28.31 -3.38
C LEU A 136 13.79 -27.67 -3.33
N VAL A 137 13.26 -27.23 -4.46
CA VAL A 137 11.90 -26.72 -4.62
C VAL A 137 11.08 -27.72 -5.41
N THR A 138 10.08 -28.32 -4.79
CA THR A 138 9.12 -29.20 -5.44
C THR A 138 7.94 -28.38 -5.99
N GLY A 139 7.43 -28.75 -7.16
CA GLY A 139 6.42 -27.94 -7.86
C GLY A 139 6.99 -26.61 -8.35
N GLY A 140 8.30 -26.57 -8.64
CA GLY A 140 9.02 -25.36 -9.00
C GLY A 140 8.58 -24.71 -10.31
N GLY A 141 7.96 -25.49 -11.21
CA GLY A 141 7.36 -24.98 -12.45
C GLY A 141 5.97 -24.35 -12.30
N GLY A 142 5.33 -24.47 -11.13
CA GLY A 142 4.04 -23.85 -10.84
C GLY A 142 4.15 -22.37 -10.50
N SER A 143 3.00 -21.67 -10.42
CA SER A 143 2.94 -20.22 -10.17
C SER A 143 3.62 -19.79 -8.86
N ILE A 144 3.45 -20.56 -7.78
CA ILE A 144 4.09 -20.29 -6.48
C ILE A 144 5.55 -20.72 -6.49
N GLY A 145 5.82 -21.93 -6.98
CA GLY A 145 7.17 -22.52 -7.00
C GLY A 145 8.15 -21.73 -7.86
N SER A 146 7.71 -21.23 -9.02
CA SER A 146 8.54 -20.41 -9.90
C SER A 146 8.95 -19.08 -9.25
N GLU A 147 8.03 -18.43 -8.55
CA GLU A 147 8.35 -17.19 -7.85
C GLU A 147 9.29 -17.45 -6.67
N LEU A 148 9.09 -18.55 -5.93
CA LEU A 148 10.01 -18.95 -4.87
C LEU A 148 11.42 -19.23 -5.42
N CYS A 149 11.54 -19.90 -6.57
CA CYS A 149 12.81 -20.13 -7.23
C CYS A 149 13.52 -18.84 -7.60
N ARG A 150 12.81 -17.85 -8.17
CA ARG A 150 13.38 -16.53 -8.51
C ARG A 150 13.91 -15.80 -7.27
N GLN A 151 13.15 -15.80 -6.19
CA GLN A 151 13.58 -15.19 -4.93
C GLN A 151 14.81 -15.89 -4.36
N LEU A 152 14.84 -17.21 -4.32
CA LEU A 152 15.98 -17.99 -3.84
C LEU A 152 17.25 -17.77 -4.66
N ALA A 153 17.12 -17.66 -6.00
CA ALA A 153 18.26 -17.41 -6.89
C ALA A 153 18.99 -16.10 -6.57
N GLY A 154 18.26 -15.06 -6.11
CA GLY A 154 18.84 -13.78 -5.68
C GLY A 154 19.59 -13.82 -4.35
N HIS A 155 19.49 -14.90 -3.55
CA HIS A 155 19.92 -14.92 -2.13
C HIS A 155 21.12 -15.84 -1.82
N LYS A 156 22.05 -15.98 -2.75
CA LYS A 156 23.35 -16.70 -2.54
C LYS A 156 23.18 -18.12 -1.99
N VAL A 157 22.20 -18.88 -2.45
CA VAL A 157 22.12 -20.32 -2.21
C VAL A 157 23.33 -21.01 -2.85
N LYS A 158 23.80 -22.11 -2.28
CA LYS A 158 24.89 -22.90 -2.87
C LYS A 158 24.45 -23.59 -4.15
N GLN A 159 23.23 -24.11 -4.16
CA GLN A 159 22.62 -24.76 -5.31
C GLN A 159 21.10 -24.72 -5.15
N LEU A 160 20.39 -24.43 -6.24
CA LEU A 160 18.95 -24.50 -6.32
C LEU A 160 18.59 -25.69 -7.24
N ILE A 161 17.79 -26.61 -6.71
CA ILE A 161 17.29 -27.77 -7.46
C ILE A 161 15.80 -27.59 -7.63
N ILE A 162 15.35 -27.55 -8.87
CA ILE A 162 13.94 -27.46 -9.23
C ILE A 162 13.42 -28.85 -9.57
N PHE A 163 12.38 -29.29 -8.89
CA PHE A 163 11.72 -30.56 -9.17
C PHE A 163 10.25 -30.33 -9.51
N ASP A 164 9.84 -30.75 -10.71
CA ASP A 164 8.46 -30.65 -11.17
C ASP A 164 8.06 -31.89 -11.96
N ILE A 165 6.77 -32.19 -11.97
CA ILE A 165 6.20 -33.28 -12.80
C ILE A 165 6.05 -32.86 -14.26
N TYR A 166 6.02 -31.56 -14.55
CA TYR A 166 5.96 -31.00 -15.90
C TYR A 166 7.31 -30.40 -16.29
N GLU A 167 8.04 -31.12 -17.14
CA GLU A 167 9.39 -30.74 -17.59
C GLU A 167 9.43 -29.38 -18.28
N ASN A 168 8.44 -29.06 -19.12
CA ASN A 168 8.39 -27.78 -19.83
C ASN A 168 8.33 -26.57 -18.88
N ASN A 169 7.54 -26.65 -17.80
CA ASN A 169 7.42 -25.57 -16.85
C ASN A 169 8.71 -25.36 -16.05
N ALA A 170 9.41 -26.45 -15.72
CA ALA A 170 10.69 -26.37 -15.03
C ALA A 170 11.80 -25.79 -15.92
N TYR A 171 11.74 -26.04 -17.24
CA TYR A 171 12.70 -25.51 -18.21
C TYR A 171 12.54 -24.00 -18.44
N GLU A 172 11.32 -23.48 -18.44
CA GLU A 172 11.06 -22.05 -18.65
C GLU A 172 11.57 -21.15 -17.51
N ILE A 173 11.94 -21.72 -16.37
CA ILE A 173 12.40 -20.97 -15.19
C ILE A 173 13.93 -20.92 -15.09
N GLN A 174 14.66 -21.73 -15.82
CA GLN A 174 16.12 -21.73 -15.84
C GLN A 174 16.68 -20.47 -16.50
#